data_3d117b861a133f27e46ca5ae2e7a301d
#
_entry.id   3d117b861a133f27e46ca5ae2e7a301d
#
_cell.length_a   1.000
_cell.length_b   1.000
_cell.length_c   1.000
_cell.angle_alpha   90.00
_cell.angle_beta   90.00
_cell.angle_gamma   90.00
#
_symmetry.space_group_name_H-M   'P 1'
#
loop_
_entity.id
_entity.type
_entity.pdbx_description
1 polymer ?
#
loop_
_entity_poly.entity_id
_entity_poly.type
_entity_poly.pdbx_seq_one_letter_code
_entity_poly.pdbx_strand_id
1 'polypeptide(L)'
;MSRKIQQPNLEEQRTLESIIDNKSDIVIVRNKKYKIKWLYSKTRHKITSIVLQEGHDDTQSCKCAAAITLNGFWKLKLFYWIRWRWFYYIKQYGEQELTSLFATAKKKVPVDDYYANTILLTGLKDTNMMMKKTEVATILAAQNTEQPTK
;
A
#
# COMPACT_ATOMS: atom_id res chain seq x y z
N MET A 1 33.23 -31.82 -15.92
CA MET A 1 33.06 -30.38 -16.29
C MET A 1 32.15 -29.70 -15.27
N SER A 2 32.73 -28.96 -14.34
CA SER A 2 31.96 -28.23 -13.32
C SER A 2 31.46 -26.93 -13.94
N ARG A 3 30.12 -26.79 -14.11
CA ARG A 3 29.53 -25.53 -14.53
C ARG A 3 29.69 -24.54 -13.39
N LYS A 4 30.52 -23.53 -13.55
CA LYS A 4 30.56 -22.35 -12.68
C LYS A 4 29.18 -21.66 -12.75
N ILE A 5 28.41 -21.78 -11.70
CA ILE A 5 27.18 -21.01 -11.54
C ILE A 5 27.62 -19.54 -11.36
N GLN A 6 27.51 -18.74 -12.42
CA GLN A 6 27.69 -17.28 -12.32
C GLN A 6 26.56 -16.72 -11.46
N GLN A 7 26.93 -16.03 -10.40
CA GLN A 7 25.93 -15.26 -9.64
C GLN A 7 25.37 -14.16 -10.54
N PRO A 8 24.04 -13.99 -10.61
CA PRO A 8 23.42 -12.95 -11.41
C PRO A 8 23.87 -11.56 -10.94
N ASN A 9 23.99 -10.64 -11.87
CA ASN A 9 24.34 -9.23 -11.59
C ASN A 9 23.27 -8.61 -10.67
N LEU A 10 23.65 -7.57 -9.92
CA LEU A 10 22.78 -6.91 -8.94
C LEU A 10 21.46 -6.40 -9.55
N GLU A 11 21.49 -5.97 -10.83
CA GLU A 11 20.29 -5.57 -11.57
C GLU A 11 19.42 -6.75 -11.97
N GLU A 12 20.03 -7.87 -12.34
CA GLU A 12 19.30 -9.11 -12.62
C GLU A 12 18.67 -9.69 -11.35
N GLN A 13 19.35 -9.59 -10.21
CA GLN A 13 18.79 -9.98 -8.92
C GLN A 13 17.57 -9.12 -8.58
N ARG A 14 17.64 -7.80 -8.73
CA ARG A 14 16.52 -6.88 -8.48
C ARG A 14 15.35 -7.14 -9.42
N THR A 15 15.62 -7.41 -10.70
CA THR A 15 14.56 -7.75 -11.66
C THR A 15 13.91 -9.09 -11.34
N LEU A 16 14.69 -10.10 -10.97
CA LEU A 16 14.17 -11.39 -10.51
C LEU A 16 13.35 -11.26 -9.22
N GLU A 17 13.83 -10.50 -8.25
CA GLU A 17 13.11 -10.20 -7.02
C GLU A 17 11.77 -9.48 -7.33
N SER A 18 11.77 -8.48 -8.21
CA SER A 18 10.55 -7.78 -8.61
C SER A 18 9.53 -8.69 -9.32
N ILE A 19 10.01 -9.66 -10.11
CA ILE A 19 9.16 -10.65 -10.79
C ILE A 19 8.60 -11.65 -9.77
N ILE A 20 9.43 -12.10 -8.83
CA ILE A 20 9.01 -13.01 -7.75
C ILE A 20 8.02 -12.32 -6.83
N ASP A 21 8.28 -11.08 -6.48
CA ASP A 21 7.40 -10.28 -5.63
C ASP A 21 6.06 -9.98 -6.27
N ASN A 22 6.01 -9.78 -7.58
CA ASN A 22 4.77 -9.54 -8.32
C ASN A 22 3.90 -10.81 -8.47
N LYS A 23 4.42 -11.96 -8.07
CA LYS A 23 3.70 -13.23 -8.09
C LYS A 23 2.60 -13.22 -7.01
N SER A 24 1.40 -13.61 -7.41
CA SER A 24 0.29 -13.76 -6.48
C SER A 24 0.48 -15.00 -5.61
N ASP A 25 0.34 -14.85 -4.31
CA ASP A 25 0.37 -15.97 -3.38
C ASP A 25 -1.01 -16.60 -3.23
N ILE A 26 -1.03 -17.91 -3.07
CA ILE A 26 -2.26 -18.66 -2.84
C ILE A 26 -2.30 -19.09 -1.38
N VAL A 27 -3.29 -18.62 -0.65
CA VAL A 27 -3.57 -19.02 0.73
C VAL A 27 -4.77 -19.94 0.74
N ILE A 28 -4.66 -21.04 1.47
CA ILE A 28 -5.75 -22.01 1.63
C ILE A 28 -6.36 -21.79 3.01
N VAL A 29 -7.67 -21.46 3.03
CA VAL A 29 -8.45 -21.34 4.25
C VAL A 29 -9.63 -22.31 4.13
N ARG A 30 -9.73 -23.31 5.03
CA ARG A 30 -10.76 -24.37 4.99
C ARG A 30 -10.99 -24.92 3.57
N ASN A 31 -9.99 -25.46 2.93
CA ASN A 31 -10.07 -26.03 1.58
C ASN A 31 -10.44 -25.03 0.46
N LYS A 32 -10.55 -23.71 0.72
CA LYS A 32 -10.70 -22.69 -0.30
C LYS A 32 -9.39 -21.99 -0.57
N LYS A 33 -9.05 -21.89 -1.84
CA LYS A 33 -7.86 -21.17 -2.32
C LYS A 33 -8.20 -19.71 -2.52
N TYR A 34 -7.47 -18.81 -1.84
CA TYR A 34 -7.55 -17.36 -1.99
C TYR A 34 -6.26 -16.85 -2.62
N LYS A 35 -6.40 -16.15 -3.72
CA LYS A 35 -5.28 -15.56 -4.44
C LYS A 35 -5.05 -14.15 -3.93
N ILE A 36 -3.92 -13.92 -3.27
CA ILE A 36 -3.53 -12.63 -2.73
C ILE A 36 -2.50 -12.01 -3.66
N LYS A 37 -2.81 -10.81 -4.14
CA LYS A 37 -1.93 -9.96 -4.93
C LYS A 37 -1.46 -8.78 -4.08
N TRP A 38 -0.55 -7.98 -4.61
CA TRP A 38 -0.18 -6.68 -4.05
C TRP A 38 -1.42 -5.86 -3.68
N LEU A 39 -1.44 -5.36 -2.46
CA LEU A 39 -2.58 -4.61 -1.96
C LEU A 39 -2.59 -3.19 -2.54
N TYR A 40 -3.60 -2.89 -3.31
CA TYR A 40 -3.82 -1.54 -3.86
C TYR A 40 -4.04 -0.51 -2.74
N SER A 41 -3.67 0.74 -3.01
CA SER A 41 -3.77 1.84 -2.05
C SER A 41 -5.18 1.98 -1.43
N LYS A 42 -6.25 1.87 -2.22
CA LYS A 42 -7.63 1.90 -1.72
C LYS A 42 -7.96 0.72 -0.81
N THR A 43 -7.41 -0.46 -1.07
CA THR A 43 -7.59 -1.63 -0.21
C THR A 43 -6.91 -1.41 1.13
N ARG A 44 -5.65 -0.91 1.13
CA ARG A 44 -4.91 -0.58 2.34
C ARG A 44 -5.64 0.48 3.16
N HIS A 45 -6.08 1.57 2.52
CA HIS A 45 -6.87 2.61 3.19
C HIS A 45 -8.16 2.05 3.83
N LYS A 46 -8.87 1.16 3.12
CA LYS A 46 -10.08 0.52 3.68
C LYS A 46 -9.75 -0.35 4.89
N ILE A 47 -8.68 -1.13 4.85
CA ILE A 47 -8.22 -1.94 5.99
C ILE A 47 -7.89 -1.04 7.19
N THR A 48 -7.10 0.01 6.97
CA THR A 48 -6.75 0.98 8.02
C THR A 48 -8.00 1.63 8.62
N SER A 49 -8.94 2.03 7.78
CA SER A 49 -10.22 2.60 8.24
C SER A 49 -11.00 1.63 9.13
N ILE A 50 -11.05 0.34 8.76
CA ILE A 50 -11.73 -0.68 9.57
C ILE A 50 -11.02 -0.85 10.92
N VAL A 51 -9.70 -0.95 10.91
CA VAL A 51 -8.89 -1.16 12.13
C VAL A 51 -8.99 0.03 13.09
N LEU A 52 -9.10 1.27 12.56
CA LEU A 52 -9.18 2.47 13.38
C LEU A 52 -10.59 2.80 13.87
N GLN A 53 -11.63 2.45 13.11
CA GLN A 53 -13.02 2.83 13.41
C GLN A 53 -13.77 1.79 14.24
N GLU A 54 -13.41 0.54 14.10
CA GLU A 54 -14.10 -0.56 14.76
C GLU A 54 -13.26 -1.04 15.95
N GLY A 55 -13.88 -1.16 17.12
CA GLY A 55 -13.24 -1.81 18.26
C GLY A 55 -12.82 -3.25 17.91
N HIS A 56 -12.06 -3.89 18.78
CA HIS A 56 -11.58 -5.26 18.57
C HIS A 56 -12.77 -6.23 18.64
N ASP A 57 -13.39 -6.49 17.49
CA ASP A 57 -14.57 -7.33 17.33
C ASP A 57 -14.30 -8.42 16.28
N ASP A 58 -14.86 -9.61 16.45
CA ASP A 58 -14.76 -10.74 15.52
C ASP A 58 -15.16 -10.36 14.08
N THR A 59 -16.07 -9.38 13.95
CA THR A 59 -16.47 -8.85 12.65
C THR A 59 -15.34 -8.11 11.94
N GLN A 60 -14.42 -7.48 12.68
CA GLN A 60 -13.30 -6.71 12.14
C GLN A 60 -12.37 -7.60 11.30
N SER A 61 -12.03 -8.77 11.82
CA SER A 61 -11.19 -9.75 11.11
C SER A 61 -11.84 -10.20 9.82
N CYS A 62 -13.12 -10.52 9.83
CA CYS A 62 -13.87 -10.88 8.62
C CYS A 62 -13.96 -9.75 7.61
N LYS A 63 -14.13 -8.50 8.05
CA LYS A 63 -14.16 -7.30 7.21
C LYS A 63 -12.80 -7.04 6.57
N CYS A 64 -11.72 -7.15 7.32
CA CYS A 64 -10.36 -7.02 6.79
C CYS A 64 -10.04 -8.13 5.77
N ALA A 65 -10.39 -9.39 6.08
CA ALA A 65 -10.21 -10.51 5.17
C ALA A 65 -10.99 -10.34 3.86
N ALA A 66 -12.23 -9.82 3.94
CA ALA A 66 -13.02 -9.50 2.76
C ALA A 66 -12.35 -8.41 1.90
N ALA A 67 -11.81 -7.37 2.53
CA ALA A 67 -11.10 -6.31 1.81
C ALA A 67 -9.85 -6.83 1.10
N ILE A 68 -9.05 -7.70 1.76
CA ILE A 68 -7.85 -8.31 1.19
C ILE A 68 -8.20 -9.20 -0.01
N THR A 69 -9.22 -10.04 0.11
CA THR A 69 -9.60 -10.97 -0.95
C THR A 69 -10.20 -10.29 -2.19
N LEU A 70 -10.86 -9.17 -2.01
CA LEU A 70 -11.45 -8.39 -3.11
C LEU A 70 -10.43 -7.51 -3.82
N ASN A 71 -9.44 -7.01 -3.10
CA ASN A 71 -8.29 -6.23 -3.58
C ASN A 71 -8.52 -5.48 -4.89
N GLY A 72 -9.17 -4.31 -4.81
CA GLY A 72 -9.43 -3.43 -5.96
C GLY A 72 -10.65 -2.54 -5.73
N PHE A 73 -10.60 -1.31 -6.24
CA PHE A 73 -11.61 -0.28 -5.97
C PHE A 73 -13.04 -0.72 -6.32
N TRP A 74 -13.26 -1.19 -7.57
CA TRP A 74 -14.59 -1.60 -8.02
C TRP A 74 -15.11 -2.82 -7.27
N LYS A 75 -14.25 -3.81 -7.03
CA LYS A 75 -14.63 -5.00 -6.29
C LYS A 75 -14.98 -4.67 -4.84
N LEU A 76 -14.20 -3.79 -4.19
CA LEU A 76 -14.50 -3.29 -2.86
C LEU A 76 -15.83 -2.53 -2.82
N LYS A 77 -16.09 -1.64 -3.80
CA LYS A 77 -17.31 -0.84 -3.82
C LYS A 77 -18.57 -1.70 -3.99
N LEU A 78 -18.52 -2.71 -4.88
CA LEU A 78 -19.69 -3.52 -5.25
C LEU A 78 -19.89 -4.73 -4.33
N PHE A 79 -18.83 -5.46 -4.02
CA PHE A 79 -18.93 -6.77 -3.40
C PHE A 79 -18.51 -6.81 -1.93
N TYR A 80 -17.93 -5.74 -1.39
CA TYR A 80 -17.43 -5.72 -0.02
C TYR A 80 -18.52 -6.05 0.99
N TRP A 81 -19.69 -5.41 0.85
CA TRP A 81 -20.82 -5.59 1.76
C TRP A 81 -21.33 -7.04 1.82
N ILE A 82 -21.39 -7.71 0.67
CA ILE A 82 -21.81 -9.12 0.57
C ILE A 82 -20.70 -10.04 1.09
N ARG A 83 -19.45 -9.73 0.73
CA ARG A 83 -18.32 -10.61 1.00
C ARG A 83 -17.99 -10.76 2.48
N TRP A 84 -17.96 -9.66 3.24
CA TRP A 84 -17.67 -9.75 4.66
C TRP A 84 -18.79 -10.45 5.43
N ARG A 85 -20.07 -10.21 5.09
CA ARG A 85 -21.21 -10.93 5.67
C ARG A 85 -21.16 -12.41 5.36
N TRP A 86 -20.78 -12.77 4.14
CA TRP A 86 -20.61 -14.16 3.77
C TRP A 86 -19.49 -14.84 4.56
N PHE A 87 -18.38 -14.14 4.87
CA PHE A 87 -17.32 -14.65 5.72
C PHE A 87 -17.78 -14.81 7.17
N TYR A 88 -18.51 -13.86 7.68
CA TYR A 88 -18.95 -13.86 9.08
C TYR A 88 -20.12 -14.83 9.32
N TYR A 89 -21.24 -14.71 8.59
CA TYR A 89 -22.46 -15.47 8.84
C TYR A 89 -22.48 -16.86 8.21
N ILE A 90 -21.94 -17.02 7.00
CA ILE A 90 -22.03 -18.30 6.26
C ILE A 90 -20.80 -19.16 6.52
N LYS A 91 -19.61 -18.57 6.43
CA LYS A 91 -18.36 -19.31 6.60
C LYS A 91 -17.91 -19.39 8.05
N GLN A 92 -18.29 -18.43 8.88
CA GLN A 92 -17.91 -18.36 10.29
C GLN A 92 -16.40 -18.61 10.46
N TYR A 93 -15.56 -17.84 9.71
CA TYR A 93 -14.12 -17.97 9.80
C TYR A 93 -13.64 -17.42 11.15
N GLY A 94 -12.90 -18.26 11.88
CA GLY A 94 -12.23 -17.85 13.10
C GLY A 94 -10.96 -17.05 12.81
N GLU A 95 -10.51 -16.25 13.79
CA GLU A 95 -9.31 -15.42 13.67
C GLU A 95 -8.06 -16.25 13.35
N GLN A 96 -7.91 -17.42 13.96
CA GLN A 96 -6.77 -18.32 13.72
C GLN A 96 -6.69 -18.78 12.27
N GLU A 97 -7.82 -19.01 11.62
CA GLU A 97 -7.88 -19.43 10.22
C GLU A 97 -7.52 -18.31 9.26
N LEU A 98 -7.85 -17.07 9.64
CA LEU A 98 -7.55 -15.88 8.86
C LEU A 98 -6.10 -15.37 9.05
N THR A 99 -5.40 -15.85 10.08
CA THR A 99 -4.01 -15.43 10.38
C THR A 99 -3.08 -15.66 9.19
N SER A 100 -3.19 -16.80 8.52
CA SER A 100 -2.37 -17.11 7.34
C SER A 100 -2.62 -16.14 6.17
N LEU A 101 -3.87 -15.70 6.01
CA LEU A 101 -4.28 -14.73 5.01
C LEU A 101 -3.72 -13.34 5.36
N PHE A 102 -3.77 -12.93 6.63
CA PHE A 102 -3.22 -11.65 7.09
C PHE A 102 -1.68 -11.63 6.99
N ALA A 103 -1.02 -12.72 7.38
CA ALA A 103 0.43 -12.83 7.27
C ALA A 103 0.90 -12.70 5.81
N THR A 104 0.20 -13.34 4.88
CA THR A 104 0.50 -13.22 3.44
C THR A 104 0.19 -11.82 2.93
N ALA A 105 -0.94 -11.23 3.33
CA ALA A 105 -1.32 -9.88 2.95
C ALA A 105 -0.29 -8.84 3.44
N LYS A 106 0.25 -9.00 4.65
CA LYS A 106 1.29 -8.14 5.20
C LYS A 106 2.55 -8.14 4.33
N LYS A 107 2.98 -9.30 3.81
CA LYS A 107 4.12 -9.42 2.89
C LYS A 107 3.88 -8.73 1.54
N LYS A 108 2.61 -8.55 1.15
CA LYS A 108 2.20 -7.92 -0.11
C LYS A 108 1.87 -6.41 0.05
N VAL A 109 2.34 -5.78 1.11
CA VAL A 109 2.31 -4.32 1.26
C VAL A 109 3.67 -3.77 0.87
N PRO A 110 3.77 -2.90 -0.15
CA PRO A 110 5.04 -2.30 -0.58
C PRO A 110 5.47 -1.21 0.41
N VAL A 111 6.07 -1.62 1.52
CA VAL A 111 6.47 -0.71 2.60
C VAL A 111 7.65 0.15 2.16
N ASP A 112 8.63 -0.43 1.48
CA ASP A 112 9.84 0.25 1.04
C ASP A 112 9.52 1.32 -0.02
N ASP A 113 8.66 1.00 -0.99
CA ASP A 113 8.19 1.97 -1.98
C ASP A 113 7.41 3.13 -1.34
N TYR A 114 6.65 2.85 -0.28
CA TYR A 114 5.94 3.88 0.46
C TYR A 114 6.91 4.86 1.13
N TYR A 115 7.94 4.36 1.80
CA TYR A 115 8.97 5.21 2.42
C TYR A 115 9.75 6.00 1.38
N ALA A 116 10.19 5.37 0.30
CA ALA A 116 10.89 6.04 -0.79
C ALA A 116 10.05 7.19 -1.38
N ASN A 117 8.78 6.93 -1.68
CA ASN A 117 7.87 7.94 -2.20
C ASN A 117 7.61 9.06 -1.19
N THR A 118 7.53 8.76 0.10
CA THR A 118 7.35 9.78 1.14
C THR A 118 8.54 10.72 1.19
N ILE A 119 9.77 10.20 1.13
CA ILE A 119 11.00 10.98 1.10
C ILE A 119 11.03 11.87 -0.15
N LEU A 120 10.71 11.31 -1.33
CA LEU A 120 10.67 12.06 -2.59
C LEU A 120 9.63 13.18 -2.56
N LEU A 121 8.42 12.90 -2.05
CA LEU A 121 7.36 13.90 -1.93
C LEU A 121 7.71 15.02 -0.94
N THR A 122 8.39 14.68 0.15
CA THR A 122 8.87 15.66 1.12
C THR A 122 9.93 16.55 0.48
N GLY A 123 10.90 15.98 -0.24
CA GLY A 123 11.89 16.73 -0.99
C GLY A 123 11.28 17.64 -2.06
N LEU A 124 10.27 17.15 -2.78
CA LEU A 124 9.54 17.95 -3.77
C LEU A 124 8.79 19.13 -3.12
N LYS A 125 8.17 18.89 -1.97
CA LYS A 125 7.50 19.95 -1.18
C LYS A 125 8.51 21.02 -0.76
N ASP A 126 9.66 20.62 -0.24
CA ASP A 126 10.70 21.54 0.23
C ASP A 126 11.26 22.37 -0.92
N THR A 127 11.50 21.76 -2.09
CA THR A 127 11.92 22.46 -3.30
C THR A 127 10.90 23.51 -3.74
N ASN A 128 9.61 23.15 -3.77
CA ASN A 128 8.54 24.08 -4.13
C ASN A 128 8.40 25.24 -3.13
N MET A 129 8.61 24.97 -1.83
CA MET A 129 8.60 26.03 -0.82
C MET A 129 9.80 26.97 -0.94
N MET A 130 10.98 26.45 -1.27
CA MET A 130 12.16 27.28 -1.52
C MET A 130 11.98 28.17 -2.74
N MET A 131 11.38 27.67 -3.83
CA MET A 131 11.05 28.48 -5.02
C MET A 131 10.11 29.63 -4.66
N LYS A 132 9.06 29.37 -3.90
CA LYS A 132 8.13 30.42 -3.44
C LYS A 132 8.80 31.48 -2.56
N LYS A 133 9.73 31.10 -1.69
CA LYS A 133 10.47 32.05 -0.84
C LYS A 133 11.41 32.93 -1.66
N THR A 134 12.08 32.38 -2.67
CA THR A 134 12.94 33.15 -3.57
C THR A 134 12.13 34.08 -4.45
N GLU A 135 10.99 33.67 -4.96
CA GLU A 135 10.09 34.53 -5.74
C GLU A 135 9.55 35.72 -4.91
N VAL A 136 9.12 35.44 -3.68
CA VAL A 136 8.66 36.49 -2.76
C VAL A 136 9.80 37.44 -2.42
N ALA A 137 11.00 36.95 -2.18
CA ALA A 137 12.17 37.82 -1.93
C ALA A 137 12.52 38.68 -3.16
N THR A 138 12.40 38.16 -4.38
CA THR A 138 12.64 38.89 -5.60
C THR A 138 11.60 39.98 -5.82
N ILE A 139 10.31 39.69 -5.55
CA ILE A 139 9.23 40.68 -5.67
C ILE A 139 9.39 41.77 -4.62
N LEU A 140 9.73 41.44 -3.38
CA LEU A 140 9.99 42.42 -2.33
C LEU A 140 11.19 43.31 -2.62
N ALA A 141 12.28 42.75 -3.21
CA ALA A 141 13.43 43.50 -3.63
C ALA A 141 13.09 44.48 -4.77
N ALA A 142 12.27 44.05 -5.73
CA ALA A 142 11.82 44.90 -6.84
C ALA A 142 10.95 46.08 -6.35
N GLN A 143 10.05 45.84 -5.39
CA GLN A 143 9.19 46.89 -4.79
C GLN A 143 9.99 47.92 -4.01
N ASN A 144 11.08 47.52 -3.34
CA ASN A 144 11.93 48.45 -2.59
C ASN A 144 12.83 49.33 -3.49
N THR A 145 13.03 48.95 -4.78
CA THR A 145 13.80 49.73 -5.74
C THR A 145 12.94 50.76 -6.49
N GLU A 146 11.62 50.68 -6.41
CA GLU A 146 10.71 51.61 -7.08
C GLU A 146 10.20 52.77 -6.20
N GLN A 147 10.68 52.94 -4.98
CA GLN A 147 10.30 54.12 -4.19
C GLN A 147 11.20 55.31 -4.63
N PRO A 148 10.65 56.30 -5.31
CA PRO A 148 11.37 57.53 -5.64
C PRO A 148 11.58 58.32 -4.34
N THR A 149 12.81 58.57 -4.01
CA THR A 149 13.19 59.54 -2.99
C THR A 149 12.61 60.89 -3.38
N LYS A 150 11.68 61.37 -2.59
CA LYS A 150 11.24 62.77 -2.57
C LYS A 150 12.19 63.58 -1.73
#